data_c10d29a5afad1aa6ca2ccfcbe91b5982
#
_entry.id   c10d29a5afad1aa6ca2ccfcbe91b5982
#
_cell.length_a   1.000
_cell.length_b   1.000
_cell.length_c   1.000
_cell.angle_alpha   90.00
_cell.angle_beta   90.00
_cell.angle_gamma   90.00
#
_symmetry.space_group_name_H-M   'P 1'
#
loop_
_entity.id
_entity.type
_entity.pdbx_description
1 polymer ?
#
loop_
_entity_poly.entity_id
_entity_poly.type
_entity_poly.pdbx_seq_one_letter_code
_entity_poly.pdbx_strand_id
1 'polypeptide(L)'
;MSGCLLVCLYKILKNADFITIHIPLERGQGYLIGTKEFNMMKDRVYFINHARGGLVCEKALIKALDSGKVEAAALDVYEKEPNVNLELVNHPMVSPTPHLGASTVEAQERIGREIVKIIYNFLLENEIIDNDMQIAQ
;
A
#
# COMPACT_ATOMS: atom_id res chain seq x y z
N MET A 1 -14.30 21.39 -3.26
CA MET A 1 -12.85 21.06 -3.23
C MET A 1 -12.49 20.62 -1.82
N SER A 2 -12.34 19.32 -1.57
CA SER A 2 -11.84 18.80 -0.28
C SER A 2 -10.33 19.04 -0.26
N GLY A 3 -9.88 20.05 0.47
CA GLY A 3 -8.47 20.34 0.63
C GLY A 3 -7.77 19.22 1.40
N CYS A 4 -6.70 18.64 0.85
CA CYS A 4 -5.81 17.75 1.57
C CYS A 4 -5.06 18.57 2.63
N LEU A 5 -5.21 18.21 3.91
CA LEU A 5 -4.52 18.86 5.01
C LEU A 5 -3.25 18.06 5.34
N LEU A 6 -2.07 18.67 5.16
CA LEU A 6 -0.82 18.11 5.61
C LEU A 6 -0.74 18.20 7.15
N VAL A 7 -0.69 17.02 7.81
CA VAL A 7 -0.56 16.91 9.26
C VAL A 7 0.51 15.87 9.61
N CYS A 8 1.13 15.98 10.78
CA CYS A 8 2.09 14.98 11.24
C CYS A 8 1.40 13.64 11.55
N LEU A 9 2.14 12.53 11.40
CA LEU A 9 1.66 11.16 11.63
C LEU A 9 0.96 11.03 12.99
N TYR A 10 1.54 11.59 14.04
CA TYR A 10 0.98 11.56 15.40
C TYR A 10 -0.46 12.12 15.47
N LYS A 11 -0.74 13.18 14.73
CA LYS A 11 -2.08 13.79 14.70
C LYS A 11 -3.07 12.91 13.95
N ILE A 12 -2.62 12.22 12.87
CA ILE A 12 -3.43 11.26 12.14
C ILE A 12 -3.80 10.10 13.06
N LEU A 13 -2.82 9.46 13.69
CA LEU A 13 -3.03 8.30 14.55
C LEU A 13 -4.06 8.58 15.65
N LYS A 14 -4.00 9.75 16.30
CA LYS A 14 -4.91 10.10 17.39
C LYS A 14 -6.34 10.43 16.99
N ASN A 15 -6.58 10.84 15.76
CA ASN A 15 -7.86 11.44 15.37
C ASN A 15 -8.59 10.72 14.24
N ALA A 16 -7.90 9.86 13.48
CA ALA A 16 -8.50 9.19 12.34
C ALA A 16 -9.37 8.00 12.77
N ASP A 17 -10.51 7.83 12.12
CA ASP A 17 -11.37 6.64 12.21
C ASP A 17 -10.98 5.59 11.18
N PHE A 18 -10.38 6.02 10.05
CA PHE A 18 -9.85 5.19 8.99
C PHE A 18 -8.40 5.59 8.69
N ILE A 19 -7.50 4.61 8.66
CA ILE A 19 -6.09 4.82 8.33
C ILE A 19 -5.75 3.94 7.13
N THR A 20 -5.28 4.56 6.06
CA THR A 20 -4.78 3.85 4.88
C THR A 20 -3.34 4.27 4.57
N ILE A 21 -2.49 3.30 4.23
CA ILE A 21 -1.06 3.52 3.98
C ILE A 21 -0.80 3.49 2.47
N HIS A 22 -0.09 4.51 1.95
CA HIS A 22 0.25 4.68 0.54
C HIS A 22 1.68 5.19 0.32
N ILE A 23 2.60 4.88 1.21
CA ILE A 23 4.01 5.27 1.11
C ILE A 23 4.90 4.10 0.66
N PRO A 24 6.03 4.36 0.00
CA PRO A 24 7.01 3.32 -0.30
C PRO A 24 7.68 2.80 0.98
N LEU A 25 8.22 1.59 0.91
CA LEU A 25 9.12 1.04 1.92
C LEU A 25 10.57 1.33 1.52
N GLU A 26 11.31 2.06 2.33
CA GLU A 26 12.73 2.31 2.10
C GLU A 26 13.59 1.17 2.67
N ARG A 27 14.74 0.92 2.02
CA ARG A 27 15.69 -0.12 2.49
C ARG A 27 16.23 0.23 3.88
N GLY A 28 16.11 -0.72 4.81
CA GLY A 28 16.58 -0.53 6.19
C GLY A 28 15.62 0.26 7.08
N GLN A 29 14.49 0.70 6.56
CA GLN A 29 13.42 1.28 7.35
C GLN A 29 12.78 0.16 8.19
N GLY A 30 12.61 0.40 9.49
CA GLY A 30 11.78 -0.44 10.34
C GLY A 30 10.28 -0.22 10.07
N TYR A 31 9.44 -0.88 10.85
CA TYR A 31 8.00 -0.67 10.75
C TYR A 31 7.61 0.79 10.99
N LEU A 32 6.78 1.31 10.10
CA LEU A 32 6.11 2.60 10.30
C LEU A 32 5.04 2.51 11.39
N ILE A 33 4.33 1.38 11.40
CA ILE A 33 3.24 1.10 12.34
C ILE A 33 3.58 -0.16 13.12
N GLY A 34 3.90 0.02 14.38
CA GLY A 34 4.12 -1.04 15.35
C GLY A 34 3.18 -0.93 16.55
N THR A 35 3.49 -1.61 17.63
CA THR A 35 2.68 -1.63 18.87
C THR A 35 2.43 -0.22 19.42
N LYS A 36 3.46 0.65 19.38
CA LYS A 36 3.36 2.01 19.88
C LYS A 36 2.35 2.84 19.08
N GLU A 37 2.41 2.74 17.75
CA GLU A 37 1.54 3.47 16.84
C GLU A 37 0.10 2.97 16.96
N PHE A 38 -0.14 1.66 17.01
CA PHE A 38 -1.49 1.12 17.26
C PHE A 38 -2.06 1.61 18.58
N ASN A 39 -1.29 1.62 19.66
CA ASN A 39 -1.74 2.11 20.95
C ASN A 39 -2.13 3.58 20.94
N MET A 40 -1.58 4.38 20.04
CA MET A 40 -1.89 5.81 19.88
C MET A 40 -3.15 6.08 19.05
N MET A 41 -3.62 5.10 18.29
CA MET A 41 -4.82 5.23 17.46
C MET A 41 -6.07 5.36 18.33
N LYS A 42 -7.17 5.80 17.72
CA LYS A 42 -8.49 5.71 18.33
C LYS A 42 -8.87 4.24 18.53
N ASP A 43 -9.72 3.97 19.50
CA ASP A 43 -10.32 2.64 19.64
C ASP A 43 -11.26 2.39 18.45
N ARG A 44 -11.28 1.15 17.98
CA ARG A 44 -12.12 0.70 16.86
C ARG A 44 -11.77 1.39 15.53
N VAL A 45 -10.49 1.72 15.30
CA VAL A 45 -10.02 2.25 14.01
C VAL A 45 -10.10 1.19 12.92
N TYR A 46 -10.43 1.59 11.71
CA TYR A 46 -10.32 0.75 10.51
C TYR A 46 -8.95 0.97 9.87
N PHE A 47 -8.26 -0.14 9.57
CA PHE A 47 -6.88 -0.09 9.10
C PHE A 47 -6.71 -0.74 7.73
N ILE A 48 -6.04 -0.05 6.79
CA ILE A 48 -5.88 -0.50 5.41
C ILE A 48 -4.41 -0.40 5.01
N ASN A 49 -3.83 -1.52 4.55
CA ASN A 49 -2.48 -1.54 3.98
C ASN A 49 -2.48 -2.18 2.59
N HIS A 50 -2.39 -1.35 1.57
CA HIS A 50 -2.22 -1.72 0.16
C HIS A 50 -0.90 -1.17 -0.40
N ALA A 51 0.04 -0.79 0.46
CA ALA A 51 1.32 -0.22 0.06
C ALA A 51 2.45 -1.26 0.04
N ARG A 52 2.97 -1.63 1.22
CA ARG A 52 4.02 -2.65 1.37
C ARG A 52 3.88 -3.35 2.74
N GLY A 53 4.11 -4.65 2.78
CA GLY A 53 3.97 -5.46 4.00
C GLY A 53 4.88 -5.03 5.14
N GLY A 54 6.16 -4.79 4.87
CA GLY A 54 7.15 -4.38 5.88
C GLY A 54 6.94 -3.02 6.53
N LEU A 55 5.90 -2.26 6.14
CA LEU A 55 5.53 -1.00 6.81
C LEU A 55 4.78 -1.24 8.12
N VAL A 56 4.16 -2.39 8.29
CA VAL A 56 3.31 -2.71 9.44
C VAL A 56 3.82 -3.96 10.13
N CYS A 57 3.97 -3.91 11.44
CA CYS A 57 4.29 -5.10 12.22
C CYS A 57 3.04 -5.98 12.35
N GLU A 58 3.01 -7.12 11.63
CA GLU A 58 1.88 -8.05 11.62
C GLU A 58 1.50 -8.56 13.01
N LYS A 59 2.50 -8.88 13.84
CA LYS A 59 2.27 -9.31 15.24
C LYS A 59 1.61 -8.23 16.09
N ALA A 60 1.94 -6.96 15.83
CA ALA A 60 1.32 -5.85 16.53
C ALA A 60 -0.12 -5.60 16.04
N LEU A 61 -0.36 -5.78 14.74
CA LEU A 61 -1.70 -5.69 14.16
C LEU A 61 -2.64 -6.77 14.71
N ILE A 62 -2.19 -8.04 14.78
CA ILE A 62 -3.00 -9.13 15.37
C ILE A 62 -3.42 -8.76 16.80
N LYS A 63 -2.48 -8.33 17.66
CA LYS A 63 -2.80 -7.90 19.01
C LYS A 63 -3.78 -6.73 19.06
N ALA A 64 -3.67 -5.79 18.13
CA ALA A 64 -4.59 -4.65 18.05
C ALA A 64 -5.99 -5.07 17.60
N LEU A 65 -6.11 -6.06 16.72
CA LEU A 65 -7.38 -6.69 16.32
C LEU A 65 -8.01 -7.45 17.49
N ASP A 66 -7.26 -8.33 18.16
CA ASP A 66 -7.71 -9.12 19.31
C ASP A 66 -8.24 -8.27 20.46
N SER A 67 -7.60 -7.11 20.68
CA SER A 67 -7.99 -6.19 21.74
C SER A 67 -9.16 -5.25 21.34
N GLY A 68 -9.61 -5.27 20.10
CA GLY A 68 -10.60 -4.34 19.55
C GLY A 68 -10.09 -2.92 19.34
N LYS A 69 -8.78 -2.70 19.46
CA LYS A 69 -8.14 -1.41 19.14
C LYS A 69 -8.28 -1.11 17.65
N VAL A 70 -8.08 -2.12 16.81
CA VAL A 70 -8.43 -2.11 15.38
C VAL A 70 -9.73 -2.89 15.22
N GLU A 71 -10.74 -2.28 14.67
CA GLU A 71 -12.06 -2.89 14.44
C GLU A 71 -12.00 -3.93 13.31
N ALA A 72 -11.35 -3.55 12.21
CA ALA A 72 -11.08 -4.44 11.09
C ALA A 72 -9.89 -3.93 10.27
N ALA A 73 -9.25 -4.84 9.55
CA ALA A 73 -8.16 -4.51 8.65
C ALA A 73 -8.38 -5.08 7.24
N ALA A 74 -8.00 -4.30 6.20
CA ALA A 74 -7.92 -4.76 4.83
C ALA A 74 -6.45 -4.76 4.38
N LEU A 75 -5.96 -5.90 3.92
CA LEU A 75 -4.55 -6.12 3.60
C LEU A 75 -4.40 -6.72 2.21
N ASP A 76 -3.57 -6.09 1.37
CA ASP A 76 -3.16 -6.64 0.06
C ASP A 76 -1.68 -7.02 0.03
N VAL A 77 -0.94 -6.70 1.11
CA VAL A 77 0.51 -6.88 1.20
C VAL A 77 0.91 -7.42 2.58
N TYR A 78 1.98 -8.23 2.63
CA TYR A 78 2.39 -8.96 3.82
C TYR A 78 3.91 -8.86 4.05
N GLU A 79 4.36 -9.05 5.32
CA GLU A 79 5.79 -9.03 5.66
C GLU A 79 6.60 -10.05 4.86
N LYS A 80 6.00 -11.20 4.56
CA LYS A 80 6.62 -12.28 3.76
C LYS A 80 5.64 -12.76 2.71
N GLU A 81 6.04 -12.65 1.47
CA GLU A 81 5.30 -13.18 0.31
C GLU A 81 6.19 -14.15 -0.47
N PRO A 82 5.66 -15.28 -0.94
CA PRO A 82 4.27 -15.75 -0.87
C PRO A 82 3.89 -16.43 0.46
N ASN A 83 4.82 -16.61 1.39
CA ASN A 83 4.61 -17.33 2.66
C ASN A 83 4.02 -16.38 3.72
N VAL A 84 2.74 -16.05 3.57
CA VAL A 84 2.04 -15.12 4.45
C VAL A 84 1.79 -15.70 5.85
N ASN A 85 1.61 -14.83 6.83
CA ASN A 85 1.24 -15.22 8.19
C ASN A 85 -0.21 -15.70 8.23
N LEU A 86 -0.41 -17.03 8.42
CA LEU A 86 -1.73 -17.64 8.41
C LEU A 86 -2.62 -17.19 9.59
N GLU A 87 -2.04 -16.81 10.73
CA GLU A 87 -2.79 -16.27 11.85
C GLU A 87 -3.44 -14.93 11.48
N LEU A 88 -2.71 -14.10 10.74
CA LEU A 88 -3.22 -12.81 10.29
C LEU A 88 -4.28 -12.94 9.18
N VAL A 89 -4.00 -13.71 8.13
CA VAL A 89 -4.92 -13.81 6.98
C VAL A 89 -6.21 -14.57 7.31
N ASN A 90 -6.19 -15.43 8.32
CA ASN A 90 -7.38 -16.14 8.80
C ASN A 90 -8.09 -15.42 9.96
N HIS A 91 -7.61 -14.29 10.40
CA HIS A 91 -8.25 -13.53 11.46
C HIS A 91 -9.64 -13.05 11.02
N PRO A 92 -10.71 -13.22 11.82
CA PRO A 92 -12.10 -12.92 11.40
C PRO A 92 -12.35 -11.46 11.04
N MET A 93 -11.53 -10.54 11.58
CA MET A 93 -11.63 -9.10 11.31
C MET A 93 -10.65 -8.63 10.23
N VAL A 94 -10.04 -9.55 9.45
CA VAL A 94 -9.14 -9.22 8.34
C VAL A 94 -9.78 -9.59 7.02
N SER A 95 -9.76 -8.66 6.08
CA SER A 95 -10.08 -8.88 4.66
C SER A 95 -8.78 -8.96 3.87
N PRO A 96 -8.25 -10.16 3.58
CA PRO A 96 -7.01 -10.35 2.86
C PRO A 96 -7.24 -10.41 1.36
N THR A 97 -6.28 -9.88 0.56
CA THR A 97 -6.16 -10.11 -0.88
C THR A 97 -4.73 -10.51 -1.22
N PRO A 98 -4.49 -11.28 -2.30
CA PRO A 98 -3.17 -11.82 -2.61
C PRO A 98 -2.32 -10.89 -3.47
N HIS A 99 -2.08 -9.65 -3.02
CA HIS A 99 -1.26 -8.62 -3.68
C HIS A 99 -1.76 -8.31 -5.11
N LEU A 100 -3.04 -7.94 -5.23
CA LEU A 100 -3.72 -7.71 -6.50
C LEU A 100 -3.60 -6.28 -7.04
N GLY A 101 -3.04 -5.35 -6.29
CA GLY A 101 -3.06 -3.91 -6.62
C GLY A 101 -2.54 -3.54 -8.02
N ALA A 102 -1.59 -4.31 -8.57
CA ALA A 102 -1.06 -4.13 -9.92
C ALA A 102 -1.39 -5.30 -10.87
N SER A 103 -2.21 -6.25 -10.45
CA SER A 103 -2.44 -7.54 -11.15
C SER A 103 -3.80 -7.59 -11.87
N THR A 104 -4.55 -6.49 -11.92
CA THR A 104 -5.78 -6.41 -12.74
C THR A 104 -5.43 -6.22 -14.21
N VAL A 105 -6.31 -6.66 -15.11
CA VAL A 105 -6.13 -6.50 -16.57
C VAL A 105 -5.92 -5.03 -16.93
N GLU A 106 -6.74 -4.14 -16.38
CA GLU A 106 -6.67 -2.70 -16.62
C GLU A 106 -5.36 -2.07 -16.12
N ALA A 107 -4.85 -2.55 -14.97
CA ALA A 107 -3.57 -2.08 -14.44
C ALA A 107 -2.42 -2.53 -15.33
N GLN A 108 -2.41 -3.78 -15.79
CA GLN A 108 -1.38 -4.33 -16.69
C GLN A 108 -1.38 -3.62 -18.04
N GLU A 109 -2.55 -3.37 -18.64
CA GLU A 109 -2.65 -2.62 -19.88
C GLU A 109 -2.14 -1.18 -19.73
N ARG A 110 -2.49 -0.51 -18.64
CA ARG A 110 -2.01 0.85 -18.37
C ARG A 110 -0.50 0.90 -18.18
N ILE A 111 0.07 -0.05 -17.42
CA ILE A 111 1.52 -0.18 -17.23
C ILE A 111 2.21 -0.43 -18.58
N GLY A 112 1.67 -1.34 -19.39
CA GLY A 112 2.21 -1.65 -20.73
C GLY A 112 2.26 -0.41 -21.63
N ARG A 113 1.17 0.35 -21.71
CA ARG A 113 1.11 1.60 -22.49
C ARG A 113 2.10 2.65 -21.99
N GLU A 114 2.24 2.80 -20.67
CA GLU A 114 3.17 3.78 -20.09
C GLU A 114 4.63 3.41 -20.34
N ILE A 115 4.99 2.12 -20.26
CA ILE A 115 6.35 1.64 -20.60
C ILE A 115 6.67 1.92 -22.07
N VAL A 116 5.75 1.59 -22.98
CA VAL A 116 5.93 1.87 -24.42
C VAL A 116 6.17 3.37 -24.65
N LYS A 117 5.39 4.23 -24.01
CA LYS A 117 5.53 5.69 -24.11
C LYS A 117 6.87 6.18 -23.57
N ILE A 118 7.34 5.65 -22.44
CA ILE A 118 8.64 6.00 -21.86
C ILE A 118 9.77 5.60 -22.82
N ILE A 119 9.73 4.37 -23.35
CA ILE A 119 10.74 3.88 -24.30
C ILE A 119 10.73 4.74 -25.58
N TYR A 120 9.56 5.03 -26.12
CA TYR A 120 9.42 5.87 -27.32
C TYR A 120 10.02 7.26 -27.13
N ASN A 121 9.68 7.93 -26.03
CA ASN A 121 10.24 9.24 -25.70
C ASN A 121 11.77 9.20 -25.54
N PHE A 122 12.28 8.17 -24.85
CA PHE A 122 13.72 7.96 -24.72
C PHE A 122 14.42 7.81 -26.07
N LEU A 123 13.84 7.04 -27.01
CA LEU A 123 14.39 6.83 -28.33
C LEU A 123 14.39 8.11 -29.17
N LEU A 124 13.33 8.94 -29.06
CA LEU A 124 13.24 10.25 -29.70
C LEU A 124 14.29 11.24 -29.13
N GLU A 125 14.37 11.33 -27.80
CA GLU A 125 15.31 12.25 -27.13
C GLU A 125 16.79 11.93 -27.41
N ASN A 126 17.09 10.66 -27.74
CA ASN A 126 18.44 10.23 -28.12
C ASN A 126 18.65 10.12 -29.62
N GLU A 127 17.73 10.64 -30.45
CA GLU A 127 17.82 10.64 -31.93
C GLU A 127 17.99 9.25 -32.55
N ILE A 128 17.49 8.19 -31.86
CA ILE A 128 17.56 6.80 -32.33
C ILE A 128 16.43 6.50 -33.32
N ILE A 129 15.29 7.17 -33.16
CA ILE A 129 14.14 7.16 -34.08
C ILE A 129 13.73 8.59 -34.41
N ASP A 130 13.04 8.78 -35.51
CA ASP A 130 12.45 10.07 -35.90
C ASP A 130 10.96 10.12 -35.57
N ASN A 131 10.38 11.32 -35.67
CA ASN A 131 8.96 11.57 -35.35
C ASN A 131 7.95 10.91 -36.32
N ASP A 132 8.42 10.33 -37.44
CA ASP A 132 7.56 9.71 -38.44
C ASP A 132 7.20 8.24 -38.07
N MET A 133 7.83 7.67 -37.05
CA MET A 133 7.52 6.34 -36.55
C MET A 133 6.24 6.38 -35.69
N GLN A 134 5.10 6.00 -36.26
CA GLN A 134 3.85 5.88 -35.53
C GLN A 134 3.85 4.59 -34.69
N ILE A 135 3.61 4.74 -33.38
CA ILE A 135 3.28 3.59 -32.53
C ILE A 135 1.85 3.16 -32.89
N ALA A 136 1.67 1.91 -33.31
CA ALA A 136 0.32 1.33 -33.49
C ALA A 136 -0.48 1.47 -32.18
N GLN A 137 -1.64 2.07 -32.26
CA GLN A 137 -2.55 2.28 -31.13
C GLN A 137 -3.22 0.99 -30.67
#